data_3dfd79295e28d4f37993b0ea0afbdd0e
#
_entry.id   3dfd79295e28d4f37993b0ea0afbdd0e
#
_cell.length_a   1.000
_cell.length_b   1.000
_cell.length_c   1.000
_cell.angle_alpha   90.00
_cell.angle_beta   90.00
_cell.angle_gamma   90.00
#
_symmetry.space_group_name_H-M   'P 1'
#
loop_
_entity.id
_entity.type
_entity.pdbx_description
1 polymer ?
#
loop_
_entity_poly.entity_id
_entity_poly.type
_entity_poly.pdbx_seq_one_letter_code
_entity_poly.pdbx_strand_id
1 'polypeptide(L)'
;MDSISTRPARESDLETLLRFQRGIVDAERPFDPTLAEGGIRYYDIEALIRADNVRFLIAEREMLPIGCGFARLQDAKPYVKHRREAYLGLMYVEPAFRGQGVNSRLLTELSAWCRGRGVMELRLDVYPDNASARRAYEKAGFTPHLLEMRQLLTPDEPG
;
A
#
# COMPACT_ATOMS: atom_id res chain seq x y z
N MET A 1 15.01 -11.04 -22.23
CA MET A 1 14.91 -9.83 -21.39
C MET A 1 13.99 -10.12 -20.21
N ASP A 2 14.50 -9.84 -19.03
CA ASP A 2 13.75 -10.08 -17.82
C ASP A 2 12.64 -9.04 -17.68
N SER A 3 11.44 -9.38 -18.11
CA SER A 3 10.31 -8.49 -17.99
C SER A 3 9.57 -8.73 -16.68
N ILE A 4 9.10 -7.65 -16.09
CA ILE A 4 8.23 -7.69 -14.93
C ILE A 4 6.82 -8.01 -15.43
N SER A 5 6.21 -9.02 -14.83
CA SER A 5 4.81 -9.34 -15.07
C SER A 5 4.01 -9.18 -13.78
N THR A 6 2.71 -9.03 -13.91
CA THR A 6 1.82 -8.94 -12.76
C THR A 6 0.67 -9.93 -12.92
N ARG A 7 0.12 -10.35 -11.80
CA ARG A 7 -1.05 -11.23 -11.78
C ARG A 7 -1.85 -11.00 -10.51
N PRO A 8 -3.13 -11.39 -10.49
CA PRO A 8 -3.90 -11.35 -9.26
C PRO A 8 -3.31 -12.27 -8.19
N ALA A 9 -3.34 -11.82 -6.94
CA ALA A 9 -2.95 -12.63 -5.80
C ALA A 9 -3.96 -13.78 -5.60
N ARG A 10 -3.45 -14.92 -5.17
CA ARG A 10 -4.22 -16.13 -4.88
C ARG A 10 -4.01 -16.55 -3.43
N GLU A 11 -4.86 -17.43 -2.92
CA GLU A 11 -4.71 -17.94 -1.55
C GLU A 11 -3.36 -18.63 -1.33
N SER A 12 -2.83 -19.27 -2.36
CA SER A 12 -1.49 -19.88 -2.29
C SER A 12 -0.36 -18.87 -2.14
N ASP A 13 -0.63 -17.58 -2.29
CA ASP A 13 0.37 -16.51 -2.11
C ASP A 13 0.44 -15.98 -0.67
N LEU A 14 -0.36 -16.52 0.24
CA LEU A 14 -0.49 -15.97 1.59
C LEU A 14 0.85 -15.83 2.31
N GLU A 15 1.68 -16.86 2.31
CA GLU A 15 2.98 -16.81 2.99
C GLU A 15 3.89 -15.73 2.40
N THR A 16 3.92 -15.60 1.09
CA THR A 16 4.69 -14.56 0.39
C THR A 16 4.20 -13.19 0.78
N LEU A 17 2.89 -12.97 0.79
CA LEU A 17 2.29 -11.69 1.13
C LEU A 17 2.48 -11.34 2.59
N LEU A 18 2.44 -12.31 3.49
CA LEU A 18 2.76 -12.08 4.89
C LEU A 18 4.23 -11.68 5.06
N ARG A 19 5.13 -12.28 4.30
CA ARG A 19 6.54 -11.88 4.29
C ARG A 19 6.73 -10.46 3.78
N PHE A 20 6.01 -10.09 2.72
CA PHE A 20 6.05 -8.72 2.19
C PHE A 20 5.52 -7.72 3.20
N GLN A 21 4.45 -8.05 3.90
CA GLN A 21 3.93 -7.20 4.96
C GLN A 21 4.93 -6.99 6.09
N ARG A 22 5.63 -8.04 6.50
CA ARG A 22 6.71 -7.90 7.49
C ARG A 22 7.79 -6.94 7.01
N GLY A 23 8.13 -7.01 5.73
CA GLY A 23 9.10 -6.09 5.12
C GLY A 23 8.65 -4.64 5.18
N ILE A 24 7.36 -4.37 4.96
CA ILE A 24 6.81 -3.02 5.09
C ILE A 24 6.87 -2.55 6.54
N VAL A 25 6.43 -3.38 7.47
CA VAL A 25 6.44 -3.04 8.89
C VAL A 25 7.87 -2.68 9.34
N ASP A 26 8.84 -3.52 8.97
CA ASP A 26 10.24 -3.28 9.32
C ASP A 26 10.76 -1.97 8.72
N ALA A 27 10.38 -1.67 7.49
CA ALA A 27 10.78 -0.43 6.82
C ALA A 27 10.13 0.80 7.45
N GLU A 28 8.94 0.67 8.02
CA GLU A 28 8.20 1.79 8.61
C GLU A 28 8.50 2.03 10.08
N ARG A 29 9.03 1.06 10.80
CA ARG A 29 9.36 1.21 12.23
C ARG A 29 10.22 2.44 12.54
N PRO A 30 11.24 2.82 11.74
CA PRO A 30 12.00 4.03 12.02
C PRO A 30 11.17 5.32 11.99
N PHE A 31 10.04 5.31 11.27
CA PHE A 31 9.18 6.48 11.15
C PHE A 31 8.08 6.54 12.22
N ASP A 32 7.83 5.42 12.89
CA ASP A 32 6.78 5.39 13.91
C ASP A 32 7.18 4.51 15.10
N PRO A 33 7.77 5.13 16.14
CA PRO A 33 8.17 4.38 17.34
C PRO A 33 7.00 3.86 18.16
N THR A 34 5.75 4.22 17.81
CA THR A 34 4.57 3.72 18.52
C THR A 34 4.00 2.43 17.91
N LEU A 35 4.58 1.93 16.83
CA LEU A 35 4.21 0.61 16.33
C LEU A 35 4.47 -0.45 17.39
N ALA A 36 3.52 -1.35 17.57
CA ALA A 36 3.63 -2.43 18.53
C ALA A 36 4.85 -3.32 18.23
N GLU A 37 5.41 -3.91 19.25
CA GLU A 37 6.50 -4.87 19.09
C GLU A 37 5.95 -6.22 18.60
N GLY A 38 6.82 -7.01 17.98
CA GLY A 38 6.48 -8.34 17.49
C GLY A 38 5.88 -8.35 16.09
N GLY A 39 5.16 -9.40 15.78
CA GLY A 39 4.56 -9.57 14.46
C GLY A 39 3.29 -8.75 14.30
N ILE A 40 3.38 -7.67 13.53
CA ILE A 40 2.25 -6.78 13.25
C ILE A 40 1.62 -7.19 11.93
N ARG A 41 0.28 -7.19 11.89
CA ARG A 41 -0.49 -7.30 10.65
C ARG A 41 -1.27 -6.02 10.43
N TYR A 42 -0.94 -5.31 9.35
CA TYR A 42 -1.68 -4.11 8.96
C TYR A 42 -3.03 -4.45 8.34
N TYR A 43 -3.13 -5.61 7.69
CA TYR A 43 -4.29 -5.99 6.89
C TYR A 43 -4.62 -7.47 7.10
N ASP A 44 -5.91 -7.78 6.96
CA ASP A 44 -6.39 -9.14 6.81
C ASP A 44 -6.19 -9.55 5.33
N ILE A 45 -5.03 -10.10 5.02
CA ILE A 45 -4.63 -10.43 3.66
C ILE A 45 -5.56 -11.44 3.02
N GLU A 46 -6.00 -12.44 3.78
CA GLU A 46 -6.91 -13.47 3.26
C GLU A 46 -8.24 -12.86 2.81
N ALA A 47 -8.79 -11.95 3.63
CA ALA A 47 -10.02 -11.25 3.28
C ALA A 47 -9.83 -10.38 2.04
N LEU A 48 -8.69 -9.70 1.91
CA LEU A 48 -8.39 -8.87 0.75
C LEU A 48 -8.30 -9.69 -0.54
N ILE A 49 -7.71 -10.88 -0.48
CA ILE A 49 -7.60 -11.76 -1.65
C ILE A 49 -8.99 -12.18 -2.16
N ARG A 50 -9.94 -12.39 -1.25
CA ARG A 50 -11.29 -12.87 -1.58
C ARG A 50 -12.28 -11.78 -1.94
N ALA A 51 -11.99 -10.53 -1.61
CA ALA A 51 -12.97 -9.45 -1.71
C ALA A 51 -13.19 -9.02 -3.17
N ASP A 52 -14.45 -8.79 -3.54
CA ASP A 52 -14.82 -8.33 -4.88
C ASP A 52 -14.46 -6.88 -5.14
N ASN A 53 -14.34 -6.08 -4.08
CA ASN A 53 -13.98 -4.66 -4.18
C ASN A 53 -12.49 -4.40 -4.06
N VAL A 54 -11.68 -5.44 -4.23
CA VAL A 54 -10.22 -5.36 -4.12
C VAL A 54 -9.55 -5.93 -5.35
N ARG A 55 -8.56 -5.21 -5.86
CA ARG A 55 -7.61 -5.76 -6.83
C ARG A 55 -6.27 -5.91 -6.13
N PHE A 56 -5.88 -7.13 -5.87
CA PHE A 56 -4.61 -7.43 -5.21
C PHE A 56 -3.67 -8.04 -6.25
N LEU A 57 -2.54 -7.38 -6.49
CA LEU A 57 -1.58 -7.81 -7.51
C LEU A 57 -0.27 -8.28 -6.89
N ILE A 58 0.30 -9.31 -7.51
CA ILE A 58 1.68 -9.72 -7.29
C ILE A 58 2.47 -9.38 -8.54
N ALA A 59 3.62 -8.75 -8.35
CA ALA A 59 4.59 -8.55 -9.43
C ALA A 59 5.61 -9.67 -9.39
N GLU A 60 5.96 -10.20 -10.55
CA GLU A 60 6.89 -11.31 -10.70
C GLU A 60 7.97 -11.00 -11.73
N ARG A 61 9.14 -11.58 -11.52
CA ARG A 61 10.18 -11.69 -12.52
C ARG A 61 10.59 -13.16 -12.57
N GLU A 62 10.52 -13.77 -13.75
CA GLU A 62 10.83 -15.19 -13.93
C GLU A 62 10.08 -16.08 -12.94
N MET A 63 8.78 -15.79 -12.76
CA MET A 63 7.89 -16.50 -11.84
C MET A 63 8.23 -16.31 -10.35
N LEU A 64 9.22 -15.48 -10.02
CA LEU A 64 9.56 -15.15 -8.64
C LEU A 64 8.78 -13.92 -8.19
N PRO A 65 7.98 -14.01 -7.12
CA PRO A 65 7.32 -12.81 -6.58
C PRO A 65 8.35 -11.81 -6.07
N ILE A 66 8.26 -10.58 -6.55
CA ILE A 66 9.19 -9.51 -6.23
C ILE A 66 8.52 -8.27 -5.65
N GLY A 67 7.21 -8.21 -5.67
CA GLY A 67 6.46 -7.10 -5.10
C GLY A 67 4.97 -7.35 -5.11
N CYS A 68 4.23 -6.45 -4.50
CA CYS A 68 2.78 -6.53 -4.44
C CYS A 68 2.16 -5.17 -4.17
N GLY A 69 0.85 -5.11 -4.31
CA GLY A 69 0.05 -3.97 -3.93
C GLY A 69 -1.42 -4.24 -4.18
N PHE A 70 -2.28 -3.53 -3.45
CA PHE A 70 -3.72 -3.66 -3.68
C PHE A 70 -4.39 -2.30 -3.80
N ALA A 71 -5.53 -2.29 -4.47
CA ALA A 71 -6.49 -1.20 -4.46
C ALA A 71 -7.81 -1.73 -3.90
N ARG A 72 -8.35 -1.05 -2.90
CA ARG A 72 -9.65 -1.39 -2.32
C ARG A 72 -10.61 -0.24 -2.56
N LEU A 73 -11.71 -0.55 -3.24
CA LEU A 73 -12.77 0.44 -3.45
C LEU A 73 -13.54 0.63 -2.15
N GLN A 74 -13.79 1.86 -1.80
CA GLN A 74 -14.49 2.23 -0.58
C GLN A 74 -15.36 3.45 -0.83
N ASP A 75 -16.36 3.65 0.04
CA ASP A 75 -17.18 4.83 -0.01
C ASP A 75 -16.34 6.03 0.42
N ALA A 76 -16.48 7.12 -0.33
CA ALA A 76 -15.89 8.40 0.05
C ALA A 76 -16.73 9.02 1.17
N LYS A 77 -16.15 9.99 1.86
CA LYS A 77 -16.87 10.72 2.90
C LYS A 77 -18.06 11.48 2.29
N PRO A 78 -19.19 11.57 3.01
CA PRO A 78 -20.42 12.15 2.42
C PRO A 78 -20.28 13.60 1.97
N TYR A 79 -19.29 14.32 2.46
CA TYR A 79 -19.11 15.72 2.17
C TYR A 79 -18.22 16.02 0.96
N VAL A 80 -17.67 14.99 0.30
CA VAL A 80 -16.90 15.20 -0.93
C VAL A 80 -17.79 14.95 -2.17
N LYS A 81 -17.35 15.46 -3.32
CA LYS A 81 -18.16 15.39 -4.54
C LYS A 81 -18.27 13.99 -5.13
N HIS A 82 -17.21 13.19 -5.04
CA HIS A 82 -17.21 11.82 -5.55
C HIS A 82 -17.80 10.87 -4.51
N ARG A 83 -18.40 9.78 -4.99
CA ARG A 83 -19.07 8.81 -4.12
C ARG A 83 -18.16 7.72 -3.63
N ARG A 84 -17.19 7.33 -4.44
CA ARG A 84 -16.27 6.22 -4.14
C ARG A 84 -14.84 6.64 -4.44
N GLU A 85 -13.93 6.02 -3.72
CA GLU A 85 -12.51 6.21 -3.90
C GLU A 85 -11.80 4.87 -3.73
N ALA A 86 -10.54 4.76 -4.10
CA ALA A 86 -9.75 3.58 -3.88
C ALA A 86 -8.64 3.88 -2.88
N TYR A 87 -8.46 2.99 -1.93
CA TYR A 87 -7.33 3.01 -1.01
C TYR A 87 -6.27 2.02 -1.50
N LEU A 88 -5.04 2.50 -1.67
CA LEU A 88 -3.90 1.68 -2.04
C LEU A 88 -3.14 1.26 -0.79
N GLY A 89 -2.89 -0.02 -0.67
CA GLY A 89 -2.19 -0.56 0.49
C GLY A 89 -1.23 -1.66 0.10
N LEU A 90 -0.37 -2.00 1.06
CA LEU A 90 0.62 -3.06 0.93
C LEU A 90 1.47 -2.92 -0.34
N MET A 91 1.84 -1.69 -0.69
CA MET A 91 2.71 -1.41 -1.84
C MET A 91 4.14 -1.73 -1.44
N TYR A 92 4.65 -2.84 -1.92
CA TYR A 92 5.96 -3.36 -1.51
C TYR A 92 6.75 -3.88 -2.70
N VAL A 93 8.04 -3.62 -2.70
CA VAL A 93 8.99 -4.19 -3.64
C VAL A 93 10.16 -4.76 -2.85
N GLU A 94 10.54 -5.99 -3.16
CA GLU A 94 11.73 -6.61 -2.54
C GLU A 94 12.95 -5.72 -2.74
N PRO A 95 13.79 -5.54 -1.71
CA PRO A 95 14.93 -4.60 -1.80
C PRO A 95 15.83 -4.80 -3.01
N ALA A 96 16.08 -6.06 -3.39
CA ALA A 96 16.95 -6.39 -4.53
C ALA A 96 16.38 -5.91 -5.88
N PHE A 97 15.08 -5.61 -5.94
CA PHE A 97 14.39 -5.25 -7.18
C PHE A 97 13.89 -3.80 -7.20
N ARG A 98 14.27 -3.00 -6.20
CA ARG A 98 13.90 -1.58 -6.15
C ARG A 98 14.63 -0.78 -7.23
N GLY A 99 13.99 0.32 -7.65
CA GLY A 99 14.56 1.18 -8.68
C GLY A 99 14.44 0.62 -10.09
N GLN A 100 13.67 -0.43 -10.31
CA GLN A 100 13.52 -1.11 -11.60
C GLN A 100 12.11 -0.99 -12.19
N GLY A 101 11.29 -0.11 -11.64
CA GLY A 101 9.95 0.16 -12.18
C GLY A 101 8.85 -0.77 -11.69
N VAL A 102 9.11 -1.62 -10.69
CA VAL A 102 8.11 -2.58 -10.18
C VAL A 102 6.90 -1.84 -9.59
N ASN A 103 7.17 -0.87 -8.70
CA ASN A 103 6.09 -0.12 -8.07
C ASN A 103 5.29 0.69 -9.08
N SER A 104 5.96 1.30 -10.05
CA SER A 104 5.32 2.05 -11.13
C SER A 104 4.39 1.16 -11.94
N ARG A 105 4.82 -0.07 -12.25
CA ARG A 105 3.99 -1.05 -12.96
C ARG A 105 2.74 -1.41 -12.17
N LEU A 106 2.89 -1.67 -10.87
CA LEU A 106 1.77 -1.97 -9.99
C LEU A 106 0.78 -0.80 -9.93
N LEU A 107 1.28 0.42 -9.75
CA LEU A 107 0.43 1.61 -9.70
C LEU A 107 -0.34 1.83 -11.01
N THR A 108 0.31 1.65 -12.13
CA THR A 108 -0.33 1.79 -13.45
C THR A 108 -1.49 0.81 -13.61
N GLU A 109 -1.28 -0.43 -13.24
CA GLU A 109 -2.32 -1.46 -13.38
C GLU A 109 -3.46 -1.29 -12.38
N LEU A 110 -3.15 -0.94 -11.14
CA LEU A 110 -4.18 -0.66 -10.13
C LEU A 110 -5.02 0.56 -10.55
N SER A 111 -4.39 1.59 -11.08
CA SER A 111 -5.08 2.76 -11.58
C SER A 111 -6.04 2.42 -12.73
N ALA A 112 -5.58 1.59 -13.67
CA ALA A 112 -6.41 1.16 -14.79
C ALA A 112 -7.62 0.37 -14.30
N TRP A 113 -7.44 -0.50 -13.33
CA TRP A 113 -8.53 -1.27 -12.75
C TRP A 113 -9.56 -0.35 -12.07
N CYS A 114 -9.10 0.64 -11.33
CA CYS A 114 -9.98 1.62 -10.67
C CYS A 114 -10.80 2.41 -11.70
N ARG A 115 -10.15 2.90 -12.78
CA ARG A 115 -10.88 3.59 -13.86
C ARG A 115 -11.95 2.70 -14.47
N GLY A 116 -11.65 1.43 -14.68
CA GLY A 116 -12.60 0.47 -15.22
C GLY A 116 -13.81 0.26 -14.32
N ARG A 117 -13.68 0.57 -13.03
CA ARG A 117 -14.77 0.51 -12.04
C ARG A 117 -15.42 1.88 -11.81
N GLY A 118 -15.05 2.90 -12.59
CA GLY A 118 -15.59 4.24 -12.44
C GLY A 118 -15.06 5.00 -11.23
N VAL A 119 -13.95 4.55 -10.65
CA VAL A 119 -13.34 5.18 -9.49
C VAL A 119 -12.10 5.96 -9.94
N MET A 120 -12.13 7.28 -9.73
CA MET A 120 -11.14 8.20 -10.29
C MET A 120 -10.23 8.81 -9.23
N GLU A 121 -10.43 8.51 -7.96
CA GLU A 121 -9.58 9.00 -6.90
C GLU A 121 -8.90 7.86 -6.18
N LEU A 122 -7.57 7.94 -6.11
CA LEU A 122 -6.72 6.99 -5.40
C LEU A 122 -6.15 7.69 -4.17
N ARG A 123 -6.13 6.99 -3.05
CA ARG A 123 -5.56 7.49 -1.80
C ARG A 123 -4.60 6.47 -1.22
N LEU A 124 -3.56 6.97 -0.56
CA LEU A 124 -2.63 6.15 0.21
C LEU A 124 -2.09 6.96 1.38
N ASP A 125 -1.53 6.26 2.34
CA ASP A 125 -0.85 6.88 3.47
C ASP A 125 0.65 6.68 3.33
N VAL A 126 1.41 7.70 3.63
CA VAL A 126 2.87 7.64 3.65
C VAL A 126 3.39 8.54 4.76
N TYR A 127 4.39 8.06 5.50
CA TYR A 127 5.01 8.87 6.53
C TYR A 127 5.73 10.06 5.91
N PRO A 128 5.55 11.28 6.46
CA PRO A 128 6.15 12.47 5.86
C PRO A 128 7.68 12.41 5.79
N ASP A 129 8.32 11.73 6.73
CA ASP A 129 9.78 11.60 6.76
C ASP A 129 10.31 10.47 5.87
N ASN A 130 9.42 9.66 5.30
CA ASN A 130 9.81 8.64 4.32
C ASN A 130 9.99 9.30 2.94
N ALA A 131 11.10 10.01 2.79
CA ALA A 131 11.37 10.82 1.61
C ALA A 131 11.42 9.99 0.33
N SER A 132 11.95 8.78 0.41
CA SER A 132 12.05 7.89 -0.74
C SER A 132 10.67 7.49 -1.27
N ALA A 133 9.77 7.07 -0.37
CA ALA A 133 8.42 6.70 -0.74
C ALA A 133 7.64 7.91 -1.26
N ARG A 134 7.76 9.06 -0.60
CA ARG A 134 7.10 10.29 -1.04
C ARG A 134 7.49 10.67 -2.46
N ARG A 135 8.79 10.65 -2.75
CA ARG A 135 9.27 10.98 -4.10
C ARG A 135 8.72 10.03 -5.15
N ALA A 136 8.67 8.73 -4.83
CA ALA A 136 8.13 7.75 -5.75
C ALA A 136 6.65 8.01 -6.06
N TYR A 137 5.85 8.29 -5.04
CA TYR A 137 4.43 8.57 -5.24
C TYR A 137 4.18 9.91 -5.91
N GLU A 138 4.93 10.95 -5.55
CA GLU A 138 4.82 12.25 -6.21
C GLU A 138 5.18 12.15 -7.69
N LYS A 139 6.22 11.38 -8.03
CA LYS A 139 6.59 11.12 -9.41
C LYS A 139 5.48 10.39 -10.17
N ALA A 140 4.72 9.55 -9.50
CA ALA A 140 3.57 8.85 -10.08
C ALA A 140 2.31 9.73 -10.19
N GLY A 141 2.36 10.96 -9.70
CA GLY A 141 1.24 11.90 -9.81
C GLY A 141 0.45 12.12 -8.52
N PHE A 142 0.86 11.50 -7.42
CA PHE A 142 0.21 11.74 -6.12
C PHE A 142 0.65 13.08 -5.53
N THR A 143 -0.28 13.76 -4.88
CA THR A 143 -0.01 15.01 -4.18
C THR A 143 -0.42 14.87 -2.72
N PRO A 144 0.30 15.51 -1.78
CA PRO A 144 -0.15 15.56 -0.40
C PRO A 144 -1.53 16.23 -0.33
N HIS A 145 -2.45 15.60 0.39
CA HIS A 145 -3.82 16.10 0.47
C HIS A 145 -4.21 16.51 1.88
N LEU A 146 -3.98 15.61 2.85
CA LEU A 146 -4.39 15.85 4.22
C LEU A 146 -3.24 15.49 5.15
N LEU A 147 -2.98 16.36 6.13
CA LEU A 147 -1.95 16.09 7.12
C LEU A 147 -2.62 15.55 8.39
N GLU A 148 -2.28 14.34 8.78
CA GLU A 148 -2.67 13.78 10.05
C GLU A 148 -1.67 14.22 11.11
N MET A 149 -2.17 14.78 12.20
CA MET A 149 -1.36 15.25 13.31
C MET A 149 -1.76 14.53 14.58
N ARG A 150 -0.78 14.24 15.43
CA ARG A 150 -1.05 13.58 16.71
C ARG A 150 -0.22 14.21 17.83
N GLN A 151 -0.67 14.02 19.05
CA GLN A 151 0.03 14.43 20.26
C GLN A 151 -0.09 13.29 21.27
N LEU A 152 1.02 12.85 21.82
CA LEU A 152 1.02 11.91 22.93
C LEU A 152 0.91 12.73 24.23
N LEU A 153 -0.17 12.50 24.98
CA LEU A 153 -0.37 13.21 26.23
C LEU A 153 0.44 12.54 27.34
N THR A 154 1.05 13.36 28.17
CA THR A 154 1.65 12.86 29.40
C THR A 154 0.56 12.73 30.46
N PRO A 155 0.62 11.70 31.33
CA PRO A 155 -0.32 11.63 32.45
C PRO A 155 -0.21 12.89 33.32
N ASP A 156 -1.36 13.37 33.80
CA ASP A 156 -1.35 14.51 34.75
C ASP A 156 -0.50 14.14 35.96
N GLU A 157 0.42 15.03 36.32
CA GLU A 157 1.15 14.85 37.56
C GLU A 157 0.16 15.05 38.74
N PRO A 158 0.18 14.15 39.73
CA PRO A 158 -0.60 14.39 40.94
C PRO A 158 -0.10 15.68 41.56
N GLY A 159 -0.96 16.68 41.55
CA GLY A 159 -0.68 18.04 42.07
C GLY A 159 -0.50 18.05 43.55
#